data_6ec0d98084b39d617f2436d64c324d4d
#
_entry.id   6ec0d98084b39d617f2436d64c324d4d
#
_cell.length_a   1.000
_cell.length_b   1.000
_cell.length_c   1.000
_cell.angle_alpha   90.00
_cell.angle_beta   90.00
_cell.angle_gamma   90.00
#
_symmetry.space_group_name_H-M   'P 1'
#
loop_
_entity.id
_entity.type
_entity.pdbx_description
1 polymer ?
#
loop_
_entity_poly.entity_id
_entity_poly.type
_entity_poly.pdbx_seq_one_letter_code
_entity_poly.pdbx_strand_id
1 'polypeptide(L)'
;MNLKEKLKKSVSGEERRKNLRYGSYSFAVTAIVILLVVVVNLVAGQLPASAMELDASTEKLCSIGDETKELVGNLEKDVELYYIVTGGNENDLISKLVDRYGELSSHLTVEKIDPDLHPEFASQYTDEELADNSVIVVCGDKSKVVSYSDMYGSSYYNDEFDGEGQLTSAISYVTSEETMKIYQLTGHQEQDLGGNFTDALTKNNITVEDLSLVTMESVPEDAAALIIC
;
A
#
# COMPACT_ATOMS: atom_id res chain seq x y z
N MET A 1 9.14 19.93 77.31
CA MET A 1 10.03 19.23 76.36
C MET A 1 9.67 19.72 74.98
N ASN A 2 10.50 20.55 74.40
CA ASN A 2 10.19 21.43 73.27
C ASN A 2 10.18 20.62 71.94
N LEU A 3 9.18 20.87 71.10
CA LEU A 3 9.01 20.19 69.78
C LEU A 3 10.26 20.30 68.90
N LYS A 4 11.07 21.34 69.06
CA LYS A 4 12.37 21.53 68.39
C LYS A 4 13.46 20.53 68.78
N GLU A 5 13.43 20.01 70.02
CA GLU A 5 14.38 18.96 70.48
C GLU A 5 14.01 17.58 69.94
N LYS A 6 12.71 17.29 69.73
CA LYS A 6 12.26 16.02 69.09
C LYS A 6 12.63 15.97 67.62
N LEU A 7 12.61 17.10 66.89
CA LEU A 7 13.00 17.16 65.49
C LEU A 7 14.52 17.05 65.29
N LYS A 8 15.34 17.45 66.29
CA LYS A 8 16.79 17.42 66.19
C LYS A 8 17.40 16.03 66.52
N LYS A 9 16.60 15.12 67.15
CA LYS A 9 17.02 13.79 67.57
C LYS A 9 16.69 12.68 66.54
N SER A 10 16.12 13.03 65.42
CA SER A 10 15.48 12.08 64.53
C SER A 10 16.24 11.73 63.28
N VAL A 11 17.51 12.06 63.12
CA VAL A 11 18.29 11.43 62.05
C VAL A 11 19.76 11.39 62.45
N SER A 12 20.26 10.25 62.87
CA SER A 12 21.68 10.04 63.04
C SER A 12 22.37 10.21 61.67
N GLY A 13 23.61 10.72 61.64
CA GLY A 13 24.33 10.99 60.40
C GLY A 13 24.46 9.74 59.49
N GLU A 14 24.39 8.55 60.10
CA GLU A 14 24.36 7.28 59.36
C GLU A 14 23.03 6.97 58.65
N GLU A 15 21.90 7.23 59.29
CA GLU A 15 20.58 7.08 58.69
C GLU A 15 20.37 8.06 57.53
N ARG A 16 20.88 9.28 57.68
CA ARG A 16 20.84 10.31 56.62
C ARG A 16 21.70 9.88 55.42
N ARG A 17 22.87 9.29 55.65
CA ARG A 17 23.72 8.74 54.56
C ARG A 17 23.09 7.52 53.90
N LYS A 18 22.45 6.63 54.67
CA LYS A 18 21.71 5.50 54.09
C LYS A 18 20.53 5.94 53.25
N ASN A 19 19.70 6.88 53.75
CA ASN A 19 18.55 7.38 53.04
C ASN A 19 18.95 8.16 51.76
N LEU A 20 20.05 8.95 51.80
CA LEU A 20 20.61 9.61 50.63
C LEU A 20 21.15 8.59 49.60
N ARG A 21 21.80 7.52 50.07
CA ARG A 21 22.33 6.47 49.18
C ARG A 21 21.24 5.64 48.54
N TYR A 22 20.16 5.29 49.23
CA TYR A 22 19.00 4.61 48.68
C TYR A 22 18.16 5.53 47.81
N GLY A 23 17.99 6.79 48.18
CA GLY A 23 17.30 7.78 47.40
C GLY A 23 17.99 8.12 46.06
N SER A 24 19.34 8.25 46.08
CA SER A 24 20.12 8.48 44.87
C SER A 24 20.14 7.26 43.93
N TYR A 25 20.17 6.05 44.50
CA TYR A 25 20.07 4.82 43.73
C TYR A 25 18.69 4.70 43.04
N SER A 26 17.62 4.92 43.80
CA SER A 26 16.26 4.90 43.27
C SER A 26 16.08 5.96 42.17
N PHE A 27 16.59 7.17 42.40
CA PHE A 27 16.57 8.23 41.38
C PHE A 27 17.34 7.85 40.11
N ALA A 28 18.56 7.29 40.27
CA ALA A 28 19.36 6.84 39.15
C ALA A 28 18.67 5.72 38.34
N VAL A 29 18.06 4.74 39.02
CA VAL A 29 17.31 3.68 38.36
C VAL A 29 16.10 4.24 37.62
N THR A 30 15.35 5.15 38.24
CA THR A 30 14.21 5.79 37.58
C THR A 30 14.64 6.61 36.34
N ALA A 31 15.74 7.35 36.44
CA ALA A 31 16.29 8.11 35.31
C ALA A 31 16.72 7.19 34.16
N ILE A 32 17.35 6.04 34.46
CA ILE A 32 17.72 5.04 33.45
C ILE A 32 16.48 4.44 32.79
N VAL A 33 15.42 4.11 33.54
CA VAL A 33 14.18 3.57 33.00
C VAL A 33 13.52 4.60 32.06
N ILE A 34 13.43 5.86 32.47
CA ILE A 34 12.88 6.92 31.62
C ILE A 34 13.71 7.07 30.34
N LEU A 35 15.03 7.09 30.44
CA LEU A 35 15.93 7.17 29.30
C LEU A 35 15.70 5.99 28.34
N LEU A 36 15.55 4.77 28.89
CA LEU A 36 15.33 3.56 28.13
C LEU A 36 13.98 3.60 27.36
N VAL A 37 12.93 4.09 28.03
CA VAL A 37 11.62 4.29 27.38
C VAL A 37 11.71 5.32 26.23
N VAL A 38 12.44 6.42 26.44
CA VAL A 38 12.64 7.42 25.38
C VAL A 38 13.43 6.82 24.21
N VAL A 39 14.49 6.07 24.48
CA VAL A 39 15.28 5.41 23.42
C VAL A 39 14.44 4.39 22.67
N VAL A 40 13.65 3.57 23.37
CA VAL A 40 12.76 2.59 22.73
C VAL A 40 11.74 3.29 21.83
N ASN A 41 11.12 4.39 22.30
CA ASN A 41 10.18 5.15 21.49
C ASN A 41 10.84 5.79 20.24
N LEU A 42 12.07 6.32 20.39
CA LEU A 42 12.81 6.86 19.25
C LEU A 42 13.18 5.79 18.22
N VAL A 43 13.58 4.61 18.68
CA VAL A 43 13.89 3.47 17.79
C VAL A 43 12.61 2.95 17.13
N ALA A 44 11.52 2.80 17.90
CA ALA A 44 10.24 2.37 17.36
C ALA A 44 9.72 3.34 16.28
N GLY A 45 9.87 4.65 16.47
CA GLY A 45 9.47 5.66 15.49
C GLY A 45 10.32 5.70 14.22
N GLN A 46 11.40 4.92 14.14
CA GLN A 46 12.27 4.79 12.95
C GLN A 46 12.12 3.44 12.25
N LEU A 47 11.32 2.54 12.82
CA LEU A 47 11.04 1.26 12.17
C LEU A 47 9.94 1.46 11.13
N PRO A 48 10.07 0.82 9.95
CA PRO A 48 9.02 0.81 8.96
C PRO A 48 7.72 0.22 9.52
N ALA A 49 6.57 0.69 9.02
CA ALA A 49 5.25 0.24 9.49
C ALA A 49 5.10 -1.28 9.39
N SER A 50 5.67 -1.88 8.34
CA SER A 50 5.73 -3.34 8.12
C SER A 50 6.41 -4.13 9.24
N ALA A 51 7.34 -3.51 9.98
CA ALA A 51 8.04 -4.15 11.11
C ALA A 51 7.27 -4.04 12.44
N MET A 52 6.32 -3.11 12.54
CA MET A 52 5.57 -2.80 13.76
C MET A 52 4.16 -3.37 13.79
N GLU A 53 3.57 -3.64 12.62
CA GLU A 53 2.21 -4.16 12.50
C GLU A 53 2.23 -5.66 12.19
N LEU A 54 1.68 -6.46 13.11
CA LEU A 54 1.35 -7.85 12.85
C LEU A 54 -0.03 -7.87 12.20
N ASP A 55 -0.07 -8.24 10.91
CA ASP A 55 -1.34 -8.53 10.25
C ASP A 55 -1.97 -9.78 10.90
N ALA A 56 -2.93 -9.52 11.79
CA ALA A 56 -3.66 -10.56 12.53
C ALA A 56 -4.94 -10.98 11.78
N SER A 57 -5.19 -10.47 10.57
CA SER A 57 -6.31 -10.91 9.74
C SER A 57 -6.10 -12.35 9.29
N THR A 58 -7.18 -13.12 9.22
CA THR A 58 -7.13 -14.53 8.79
C THR A 58 -6.65 -14.67 7.35
N GLU A 59 -6.83 -13.64 6.55
CA GLU A 59 -6.51 -13.59 5.10
C GLU A 59 -5.27 -12.76 4.79
N LYS A 60 -4.62 -12.18 5.82
CA LYS A 60 -3.42 -11.35 5.67
C LYS A 60 -3.57 -10.24 4.60
N LEU A 61 -4.73 -9.60 4.58
CA LEU A 61 -5.15 -8.63 3.55
C LEU A 61 -4.18 -7.46 3.32
N CYS A 62 -3.35 -7.14 4.30
CA CYS A 62 -2.32 -6.12 4.17
C CYS A 62 -0.90 -6.71 3.99
N SER A 63 -0.73 -8.04 3.92
CA SER A 63 0.59 -8.62 3.66
C SER A 63 0.86 -8.63 2.16
N ILE A 64 2.07 -8.25 1.77
CA ILE A 64 2.50 -8.26 0.37
C ILE A 64 3.15 -9.61 0.07
N GLY A 65 2.71 -10.26 -1.00
CA GLY A 65 3.23 -11.52 -1.49
C GLY A 65 4.68 -11.43 -1.99
N ASP A 66 5.33 -12.57 -2.11
CA ASP A 66 6.75 -12.60 -2.50
C ASP A 66 6.93 -12.23 -3.98
N GLU A 67 5.95 -12.54 -4.84
CA GLU A 67 5.96 -12.13 -6.26
C GLU A 67 5.90 -10.61 -6.42
N THR A 68 5.03 -9.94 -5.66
CA THR A 68 4.95 -8.47 -5.63
C THR A 68 6.23 -7.84 -5.11
N LYS A 69 6.82 -8.40 -4.03
CA LYS A 69 8.10 -7.92 -3.49
C LYS A 69 9.22 -8.03 -4.51
N GLU A 70 9.27 -9.13 -5.24
CA GLU A 70 10.26 -9.33 -6.30
C GLU A 70 10.07 -8.34 -7.45
N LEU A 71 8.83 -8.16 -7.92
CA LEU A 71 8.51 -7.22 -9.00
C LEU A 71 8.85 -5.78 -8.61
N VAL A 72 8.33 -5.31 -7.47
CA VAL A 72 8.50 -3.93 -7.02
C VAL A 72 9.93 -3.66 -6.55
N GLY A 73 10.57 -4.63 -5.89
CA GLY A 73 11.96 -4.51 -5.43
C GLY A 73 12.98 -4.43 -6.56
N ASN A 74 12.65 -4.93 -7.75
CA ASN A 74 13.49 -4.92 -8.95
C ASN A 74 13.12 -3.81 -9.94
N LEU A 75 12.32 -2.81 -9.54
CA LEU A 75 12.01 -1.67 -10.40
C LEU A 75 13.27 -0.92 -10.81
N GLU A 76 13.42 -0.69 -12.11
CA GLU A 76 14.49 0.13 -12.70
C GLU A 76 14.02 1.55 -13.07
N LYS A 77 12.70 1.75 -13.14
CA LYS A 77 12.04 3.01 -13.49
C LYS A 77 11.37 3.60 -12.26
N ASP A 78 11.37 4.92 -12.17
CA ASP A 78 10.66 5.60 -11.09
C ASP A 78 9.15 5.51 -11.32
N VAL A 79 8.42 5.07 -10.28
CA VAL A 79 6.96 4.90 -10.24
C VAL A 79 6.39 5.76 -9.14
N GLU A 80 5.31 6.46 -9.44
CA GLU A 80 4.59 7.31 -8.51
C GLU A 80 3.20 6.72 -8.25
N LEU A 81 2.86 6.51 -6.98
CA LEU A 81 1.54 6.11 -6.52
C LEU A 81 0.85 7.33 -5.91
N TYR A 82 -0.19 7.81 -6.53
CA TYR A 82 -1.03 8.89 -6.01
C TYR A 82 -2.28 8.32 -5.36
N TYR A 83 -2.33 8.34 -4.04
CA TYR A 83 -3.49 7.89 -3.28
C TYR A 83 -4.50 9.04 -3.17
N ILE A 84 -5.63 8.91 -3.87
CA ILE A 84 -6.66 9.93 -3.98
C ILE A 84 -7.68 9.74 -2.86
N VAL A 85 -7.70 10.67 -1.90
CA VAL A 85 -8.64 10.58 -0.78
C VAL A 85 -8.83 11.93 -0.09
N THR A 86 -10.07 12.27 0.18
CA THR A 86 -10.43 13.43 1.03
C THR A 86 -10.00 13.18 2.47
N GLY A 87 -9.41 14.20 3.10
CA GLY A 87 -8.90 14.09 4.47
C GLY A 87 -9.96 13.60 5.46
N GLY A 88 -9.68 12.48 6.13
CA GLY A 88 -10.56 11.83 7.09
C GLY A 88 -11.46 10.72 6.52
N ASN A 89 -11.39 10.46 5.21
CA ASN A 89 -12.14 9.37 4.53
C ASN A 89 -11.24 8.19 4.16
N GLU A 90 -10.03 8.12 4.71
CA GLU A 90 -9.07 7.07 4.41
C GLU A 90 -9.62 5.68 4.76
N ASN A 91 -9.47 4.75 3.83
CA ASN A 91 -9.68 3.33 4.10
C ASN A 91 -8.39 2.75 4.72
N ASP A 92 -8.49 2.18 5.91
CA ASP A 92 -7.34 1.66 6.67
C ASP A 92 -6.55 0.58 5.92
N LEU A 93 -7.24 -0.30 5.16
CA LEU A 93 -6.59 -1.37 4.41
C LEU A 93 -5.79 -0.82 3.22
N ILE A 94 -6.40 0.08 2.44
CA ILE A 94 -5.77 0.68 1.26
C ILE A 94 -4.61 1.58 1.68
N SER A 95 -4.81 2.43 2.71
CA SER A 95 -3.75 3.30 3.22
C SER A 95 -2.52 2.51 3.64
N LYS A 96 -2.71 1.45 4.44
CA LYS A 96 -1.62 0.57 4.87
C LYS A 96 -0.96 -0.18 3.72
N LEU A 97 -1.75 -0.62 2.75
CA LEU A 97 -1.23 -1.31 1.58
C LEU A 97 -0.33 -0.39 0.76
N VAL A 98 -0.81 0.81 0.45
CA VAL A 98 -0.06 1.82 -0.33
C VAL A 98 1.23 2.22 0.40
N ASP A 99 1.18 2.46 1.72
CA ASP A 99 2.36 2.76 2.53
C ASP A 99 3.41 1.66 2.45
N ARG A 100 2.98 0.38 2.52
CA ARG A 100 3.88 -0.78 2.40
C ARG A 100 4.51 -0.89 1.02
N TYR A 101 3.79 -0.55 -0.06
CA TYR A 101 4.38 -0.49 -1.40
C TYR A 101 5.51 0.53 -1.45
N GLY A 102 5.35 1.71 -0.85
CA GLY A 102 6.39 2.73 -0.77
C GLY A 102 7.66 2.29 -0.04
N GLU A 103 7.57 1.27 0.83
CA GLU A 103 8.72 0.70 1.55
C GLU A 103 9.48 -0.37 0.74
N LEU A 104 8.90 -0.89 -0.37
CA LEU A 104 9.51 -2.00 -1.11
C LEU A 104 10.66 -1.59 -2.02
N SER A 105 10.64 -0.36 -2.53
CA SER A 105 11.64 0.11 -3.50
C SER A 105 11.91 1.60 -3.35
N SER A 106 13.17 2.00 -3.55
CA SER A 106 13.54 3.42 -3.65
C SER A 106 13.07 4.08 -4.95
N HIS A 107 12.66 3.28 -5.94
CA HIS A 107 12.06 3.74 -7.20
C HIS A 107 10.54 3.90 -7.14
N LEU A 108 9.92 3.63 -5.97
CA LEU A 108 8.49 3.79 -5.80
C LEU A 108 8.20 4.86 -4.76
N THR A 109 7.52 5.92 -5.16
CA THR A 109 7.12 7.01 -4.28
C THR A 109 5.60 7.00 -4.11
N VAL A 110 5.16 7.35 -2.91
CA VAL A 110 3.74 7.42 -2.55
C VAL A 110 3.42 8.85 -2.15
N GLU A 111 2.39 9.42 -2.77
CA GLU A 111 1.87 10.74 -2.42
C GLU A 111 0.36 10.67 -2.23
N LYS A 112 -0.13 11.27 -1.15
CA LYS A 112 -1.55 11.39 -0.87
C LYS A 112 -2.08 12.70 -1.44
N ILE A 113 -3.09 12.61 -2.27
CA ILE A 113 -3.74 13.75 -2.93
C ILE A 113 -5.16 13.90 -2.40
N ASP A 114 -5.44 15.05 -1.81
CA ASP A 114 -6.79 15.42 -1.40
C ASP A 114 -7.51 16.09 -2.59
N PRO A 115 -8.57 15.47 -3.15
CA PRO A 115 -9.28 16.00 -4.31
C PRO A 115 -10.02 17.31 -4.01
N ASP A 116 -10.38 17.59 -2.76
CA ASP A 116 -10.99 18.86 -2.37
C ASP A 116 -9.99 20.01 -2.45
N LEU A 117 -8.70 19.73 -2.21
CA LEU A 117 -7.62 20.70 -2.31
C LEU A 117 -7.03 20.78 -3.72
N HIS A 118 -7.06 19.68 -4.47
CA HIS A 118 -6.47 19.54 -5.81
C HIS A 118 -7.46 18.94 -6.81
N PRO A 119 -8.58 19.61 -7.11
CA PRO A 119 -9.68 19.04 -7.90
C PRO A 119 -9.30 18.70 -9.36
N GLU A 120 -8.29 19.38 -9.91
CA GLU A 120 -7.83 19.15 -11.30
C GLU A 120 -6.71 18.09 -11.40
N PHE A 121 -6.28 17.51 -10.28
CA PHE A 121 -5.15 16.58 -10.30
C PHE A 121 -5.48 15.31 -11.07
N ALA A 122 -6.59 14.66 -10.74
CA ALA A 122 -7.00 13.39 -11.35
C ALA A 122 -7.31 13.52 -12.85
N SER A 123 -7.81 14.69 -13.30
CA SER A 123 -8.15 14.93 -14.70
C SER A 123 -6.95 14.94 -15.65
N GLN A 124 -5.73 14.94 -15.14
CA GLN A 124 -4.51 14.77 -15.93
C GLN A 124 -4.31 13.32 -16.38
N TYR A 125 -4.96 12.36 -15.71
CA TYR A 125 -4.76 10.93 -15.90
C TYR A 125 -6.02 10.19 -16.34
N THR A 126 -7.20 10.76 -16.11
CA THR A 126 -8.48 10.16 -16.49
C THR A 126 -9.56 11.22 -16.67
N ASP A 127 -10.51 10.94 -17.58
CA ASP A 127 -11.74 11.73 -17.75
C ASP A 127 -12.86 11.29 -16.81
N GLU A 128 -12.65 10.20 -16.03
CA GLU A 128 -13.63 9.68 -15.09
C GLU A 128 -13.48 10.32 -13.71
N GLU A 129 -14.60 10.54 -13.02
CA GLU A 129 -14.61 10.98 -11.63
C GLU A 129 -14.15 9.83 -10.73
N LEU A 130 -13.09 10.06 -9.96
CA LEU A 130 -12.55 9.05 -9.07
C LEU A 130 -13.21 9.11 -7.69
N ALA A 131 -13.62 7.94 -7.20
CA ALA A 131 -14.05 7.80 -5.81
C ALA A 131 -12.86 7.94 -4.85
N ASP A 132 -13.13 8.38 -3.62
CA ASP A 132 -12.15 8.33 -2.53
C ASP A 132 -11.55 6.93 -2.40
N ASN A 133 -10.29 6.87 -2.04
CA ASN A 133 -9.49 5.65 -1.90
C ASN A 133 -9.13 4.96 -3.22
N SER A 134 -9.22 5.67 -4.35
CA SER A 134 -8.64 5.23 -5.61
C SER A 134 -7.13 5.53 -5.64
N VAL A 135 -6.38 4.84 -6.48
CA VAL A 135 -4.94 5.04 -6.66
C VAL A 135 -4.63 5.27 -8.14
N ILE A 136 -3.83 6.28 -8.43
CA ILE A 136 -3.27 6.50 -9.77
C ILE A 136 -1.80 6.07 -9.74
N VAL A 137 -1.43 5.16 -10.63
CA VAL A 137 -0.06 4.68 -10.78
C VAL A 137 0.54 5.30 -12.02
N VAL A 138 1.71 5.92 -11.89
CA VAL A 138 2.36 6.67 -12.98
C VAL A 138 3.82 6.23 -13.13
N CYS A 139 4.26 6.08 -14.39
CA CYS A 139 5.66 5.87 -14.74
C CYS A 139 5.96 6.56 -16.08
N GLY A 140 6.65 7.69 -16.04
CA GLY A 140 6.89 8.53 -17.22
C GLY A 140 5.57 9.00 -17.85
N ASP A 141 5.34 8.63 -19.11
CA ASP A 141 4.14 9.03 -19.86
C ASP A 141 2.98 8.04 -19.70
N LYS A 142 3.19 6.93 -18.98
CA LYS A 142 2.15 5.92 -18.75
C LYS A 142 1.50 6.09 -17.40
N SER A 143 0.18 5.98 -17.37
CA SER A 143 -0.59 5.96 -16.13
C SER A 143 -1.65 4.86 -16.15
N LYS A 144 -2.02 4.37 -14.99
CA LYS A 144 -3.16 3.46 -14.80
C LYS A 144 -3.88 3.81 -13.51
N VAL A 145 -5.19 3.98 -13.63
CA VAL A 145 -6.06 4.18 -12.48
C VAL A 145 -6.48 2.82 -11.93
N VAL A 146 -6.42 2.70 -10.61
CA VAL A 146 -7.00 1.60 -9.83
C VAL A 146 -8.09 2.22 -8.97
N SER A 147 -9.34 2.02 -9.37
CA SER A 147 -10.48 2.57 -8.63
C SER A 147 -10.71 1.82 -7.32
N TYR A 148 -11.42 2.46 -6.39
CA TYR A 148 -11.86 1.80 -5.15
C TYR A 148 -12.64 0.51 -5.45
N SER A 149 -13.51 0.52 -6.47
CA SER A 149 -14.32 -0.64 -6.88
C SER A 149 -13.49 -1.79 -7.45
N ASP A 150 -12.35 -1.51 -8.06
CA ASP A 150 -11.44 -2.56 -8.57
C ASP A 150 -10.77 -3.32 -7.44
N MET A 151 -10.45 -2.64 -6.34
CA MET A 151 -9.84 -3.25 -5.16
C MET A 151 -10.83 -4.07 -4.33
N TYR A 152 -12.12 -3.72 -4.37
CA TYR A 152 -13.19 -4.50 -3.73
C TYR A 152 -14.03 -5.14 -4.83
N GLY A 153 -13.71 -6.38 -5.18
CA GLY A 153 -14.40 -7.10 -6.24
C GLY A 153 -15.93 -7.11 -6.06
N SER A 154 -16.66 -6.80 -7.11
CA SER A 154 -18.13 -6.80 -7.12
C SER A 154 -18.71 -8.22 -7.26
N SER A 155 -18.22 -9.18 -6.48
CA SER A 155 -18.83 -10.50 -6.45
C SER A 155 -20.04 -10.49 -5.54
N TYR A 156 -21.19 -10.90 -6.06
CA TYR A 156 -22.47 -10.96 -5.33
C TYR A 156 -22.43 -11.85 -4.06
N TYR A 157 -21.31 -12.55 -3.83
CA TYR A 157 -21.13 -13.52 -2.75
C TYR A 157 -19.92 -13.30 -1.85
N ASN A 158 -18.94 -12.48 -2.23
CA ASN A 158 -17.78 -12.17 -1.39
C ASN A 158 -17.24 -10.80 -1.76
N ASP A 159 -17.25 -9.87 -0.81
CA ASP A 159 -16.48 -8.62 -0.87
C ASP A 159 -15.00 -8.98 -0.60
N GLU A 160 -14.34 -9.58 -1.57
CA GLU A 160 -12.93 -9.95 -1.46
C GLU A 160 -12.05 -8.77 -1.82
N PHE A 161 -11.21 -8.34 -0.89
CA PHE A 161 -10.26 -7.26 -1.10
C PHE A 161 -9.06 -7.76 -1.91
N ASP A 162 -8.87 -7.22 -3.11
CA ASP A 162 -7.79 -7.56 -4.05
C ASP A 162 -6.88 -6.35 -4.36
N GLY A 163 -6.66 -5.49 -3.37
CA GLY A 163 -5.84 -4.28 -3.56
C GLY A 163 -4.41 -4.59 -4.01
N GLU A 164 -3.79 -5.65 -3.47
CA GLU A 164 -2.44 -6.06 -3.87
C GLU A 164 -2.38 -6.43 -5.35
N GLY A 165 -3.27 -7.31 -5.81
CA GLY A 165 -3.27 -7.76 -7.19
C GLY A 165 -3.51 -6.61 -8.17
N GLN A 166 -4.40 -5.69 -7.86
CA GLN A 166 -4.70 -4.52 -8.69
C GLN A 166 -3.52 -3.54 -8.77
N LEU A 167 -2.90 -3.21 -7.62
CA LEU A 167 -1.75 -2.30 -7.60
C LEU A 167 -0.53 -2.91 -8.30
N THR A 168 -0.23 -4.20 -8.05
CA THR A 168 0.86 -4.92 -8.72
C THR A 168 0.66 -4.94 -10.22
N SER A 169 -0.55 -5.25 -10.68
CA SER A 169 -0.93 -5.20 -12.09
C SER A 169 -0.72 -3.81 -12.71
N ALA A 170 -1.15 -2.76 -11.99
CA ALA A 170 -1.00 -1.39 -12.46
C ALA A 170 0.48 -0.98 -12.57
N ILE A 171 1.31 -1.33 -11.58
CA ILE A 171 2.75 -1.09 -11.61
C ILE A 171 3.39 -1.83 -12.79
N SER A 172 3.06 -3.11 -12.98
CA SER A 172 3.54 -3.90 -14.10
C SER A 172 3.16 -3.28 -15.45
N TYR A 173 1.94 -2.76 -15.57
CA TYR A 173 1.47 -2.09 -16.79
C TYR A 173 2.28 -0.84 -17.12
N VAL A 174 2.45 0.07 -16.17
CA VAL A 174 3.11 1.36 -16.42
C VAL A 174 4.62 1.19 -16.66
N THR A 175 5.24 0.14 -16.10
CA THR A 175 6.66 -0.14 -16.26
C THR A 175 7.00 -0.98 -17.48
N SER A 176 6.03 -1.77 -18.01
CA SER A 176 6.19 -2.57 -19.22
C SER A 176 6.40 -1.70 -20.47
N GLU A 177 7.25 -2.15 -21.36
CA GLU A 177 7.45 -1.51 -22.68
C GLU A 177 6.44 -2.00 -23.71
N GLU A 178 6.02 -3.25 -23.59
CA GLU A 178 5.07 -3.90 -24.48
C GLU A 178 3.83 -4.37 -23.72
N THR A 179 2.66 -4.15 -24.31
CA THR A 179 1.41 -4.75 -23.83
C THR A 179 1.09 -5.97 -24.69
N MET A 180 0.78 -7.10 -24.06
CA MET A 180 0.38 -8.30 -24.78
C MET A 180 -1.03 -8.11 -25.34
N LYS A 181 -1.19 -8.37 -26.67
CA LYS A 181 -2.47 -8.24 -27.34
C LYS A 181 -2.96 -9.61 -27.82
N ILE A 182 -4.18 -9.94 -27.47
CA ILE A 182 -4.86 -11.17 -27.87
C ILE A 182 -6.05 -10.79 -28.74
N TYR A 183 -6.27 -11.51 -29.83
CA TYR A 183 -7.43 -11.31 -30.70
C TYR A 183 -8.46 -12.43 -30.48
N GLN A 184 -9.70 -12.01 -30.24
CA GLN A 184 -10.84 -12.92 -30.23
C GLN A 184 -11.44 -12.98 -31.65
N LEU A 185 -11.55 -14.17 -32.20
CA LEU A 185 -12.16 -14.35 -33.50
C LEU A 185 -13.67 -14.13 -33.42
N THR A 186 -14.21 -13.33 -34.36
CA THR A 186 -15.63 -13.03 -34.47
C THR A 186 -16.11 -13.11 -35.92
N GLY A 187 -17.41 -13.27 -36.12
CA GLY A 187 -18.03 -13.22 -37.46
C GLY A 187 -18.61 -14.53 -38.00
N HIS A 188 -18.43 -15.68 -37.27
CA HIS A 188 -18.97 -16.98 -37.67
C HIS A 188 -19.84 -17.63 -36.57
N GLN A 189 -20.47 -16.82 -35.71
CA GLN A 189 -21.27 -17.23 -34.56
C GLN A 189 -20.42 -17.76 -33.36
N GLU A 190 -19.19 -17.35 -33.28
CA GLU A 190 -18.37 -17.56 -32.09
C GLU A 190 -19.04 -16.89 -30.89
N GLN A 191 -18.80 -17.43 -29.70
CA GLN A 191 -19.31 -16.87 -28.46
C GLN A 191 -18.32 -15.82 -27.93
N ASP A 192 -18.84 -14.75 -27.35
CA ASP A 192 -18.03 -13.78 -26.65
C ASP A 192 -17.34 -14.42 -25.44
N LEU A 193 -16.12 -13.95 -25.14
CA LEU A 193 -15.42 -14.32 -23.91
C LEU A 193 -16.27 -13.91 -22.70
N GLY A 194 -16.40 -14.81 -21.74
CA GLY A 194 -17.11 -14.51 -20.50
C GLY A 194 -16.42 -13.40 -19.72
N GLY A 195 -17.22 -12.51 -19.09
CA GLY A 195 -16.72 -11.32 -18.39
C GLY A 195 -15.60 -11.64 -17.41
N ASN A 196 -15.76 -12.67 -16.56
CA ASN A 196 -14.70 -13.07 -15.61
C ASN A 196 -13.36 -13.42 -16.27
N PHE A 197 -13.39 -13.98 -17.48
CA PHE A 197 -12.16 -14.29 -18.21
C PHE A 197 -11.54 -13.04 -18.81
N THR A 198 -12.35 -12.17 -19.39
CA THR A 198 -11.89 -10.87 -19.89
C THR A 198 -11.31 -10.00 -18.79
N ASP A 199 -11.96 -9.97 -17.62
CA ASP A 199 -11.46 -9.25 -16.45
C ASP A 199 -10.11 -9.79 -15.97
N ALA A 200 -9.94 -11.13 -15.96
CA ALA A 200 -8.66 -11.76 -15.61
C ALA A 200 -7.55 -11.40 -16.62
N LEU A 201 -7.85 -11.34 -17.91
CA LEU A 201 -6.89 -10.92 -18.94
C LEU A 201 -6.50 -9.44 -18.76
N THR A 202 -7.49 -8.56 -18.57
CA THR A 202 -7.28 -7.13 -18.34
C THR A 202 -6.46 -6.87 -17.08
N LYS A 203 -6.73 -7.61 -16.00
CA LYS A 203 -5.95 -7.56 -14.77
C LYS A 203 -4.48 -7.97 -14.99
N ASN A 204 -4.22 -8.86 -15.92
CA ASN A 204 -2.85 -9.25 -16.30
C ASN A 204 -2.27 -8.39 -17.43
N ASN A 205 -2.85 -7.22 -17.70
CA ASN A 205 -2.42 -6.27 -18.72
C ASN A 205 -2.42 -6.85 -20.15
N ILE A 206 -3.32 -7.80 -20.39
CA ILE A 206 -3.54 -8.39 -21.70
C ILE A 206 -4.75 -7.68 -22.33
N THR A 207 -4.52 -7.04 -23.46
CA THR A 207 -5.60 -6.39 -24.24
C THR A 207 -6.27 -7.43 -25.12
N VAL A 208 -7.60 -7.48 -25.11
CA VAL A 208 -8.40 -8.32 -26.03
C VAL A 208 -9.07 -7.42 -27.06
N GLU A 209 -8.86 -7.75 -28.34
CA GLU A 209 -9.50 -7.05 -29.47
C GLU A 209 -10.27 -8.07 -30.34
N ASP A 210 -11.38 -7.62 -30.91
CA ASP A 210 -12.14 -8.44 -31.85
C ASP A 210 -11.46 -8.50 -33.20
N LEU A 211 -11.36 -9.69 -33.79
CA LEU A 211 -10.83 -9.93 -35.11
C LEU A 211 -11.83 -10.68 -35.98
N SER A 212 -12.23 -10.08 -37.07
CA SER A 212 -13.07 -10.75 -38.06
C SER A 212 -12.27 -11.05 -39.33
N LEU A 213 -11.97 -12.33 -39.56
CA LEU A 213 -11.31 -12.78 -40.80
C LEU A 213 -12.22 -12.71 -42.01
N VAL A 214 -13.50 -12.33 -41.85
CA VAL A 214 -14.39 -12.01 -42.98
C VAL A 214 -14.01 -10.67 -43.59
N THR A 215 -13.49 -9.74 -42.78
CA THR A 215 -13.16 -8.38 -43.22
C THR A 215 -11.64 -8.15 -43.29
N MET A 216 -10.82 -8.98 -42.66
CA MET A 216 -9.35 -8.88 -42.66
C MET A 216 -8.72 -10.08 -43.37
N GLU A 217 -7.69 -9.82 -44.17
CA GLU A 217 -7.02 -10.87 -44.96
C GLU A 217 -6.05 -11.72 -44.14
N SER A 218 -5.60 -11.24 -42.98
CA SER A 218 -4.64 -11.94 -42.15
C SER A 218 -4.78 -11.53 -40.68
N VAL A 219 -4.25 -12.36 -39.79
CA VAL A 219 -4.08 -12.01 -38.36
C VAL A 219 -3.05 -10.89 -38.24
N PRO A 220 -3.30 -9.86 -37.43
CA PRO A 220 -2.34 -8.77 -37.19
C PRO A 220 -1.00 -9.28 -36.64
N GLU A 221 0.09 -8.63 -37.03
CA GLU A 221 1.45 -9.05 -36.61
C GLU A 221 1.71 -8.84 -35.11
N ASP A 222 0.95 -7.96 -34.45
CA ASP A 222 1.00 -7.67 -33.01
C ASP A 222 0.20 -8.67 -32.16
N ALA A 223 -0.40 -9.69 -32.79
CA ALA A 223 -1.16 -10.72 -32.11
C ALA A 223 -0.22 -11.66 -31.34
N ALA A 224 -0.26 -11.61 -30.00
CA ALA A 224 0.41 -12.61 -29.15
C ALA A 224 -0.32 -13.96 -29.17
N ALA A 225 -1.66 -13.95 -29.30
CA ALA A 225 -2.49 -15.15 -29.43
C ALA A 225 -3.80 -14.84 -30.16
N LEU A 226 -4.46 -15.91 -30.64
CA LEU A 226 -5.81 -15.88 -31.19
C LEU A 226 -6.71 -16.80 -30.37
N ILE A 227 -7.86 -16.30 -29.94
CA ILE A 227 -8.86 -17.06 -29.21
C ILE A 227 -10.08 -17.31 -30.11
N ILE A 228 -10.56 -18.55 -30.11
CA ILE A 228 -11.76 -18.97 -30.83
C ILE A 228 -12.67 -19.69 -29.82
N CYS A 229 -13.88 -19.18 -29.59
CA CYS A 229 -14.87 -19.74 -28.66
C CYS A 229 -16.13 -20.26 -29.39
#